data_869b6e16e21700ddd2148870ce5040c9
#
_entry.id   869b6e16e21700ddd2148870ce5040c9
#
_cell.length_a   1.000
_cell.length_b   1.000
_cell.length_c   1.000
_cell.angle_alpha   90.00
_cell.angle_beta   90.00
_cell.angle_gamma   90.00
#
_symmetry.space_group_name_H-M   'P 1'
#
loop_
_entity.id
_entity.type
_entity.pdbx_description
1 polymer ?
#
loop_
_entity_poly.entity_id
_entity_poly.type
_entity_poly.pdbx_seq_one_letter_code
_entity_poly.pdbx_strand_id
1 'polypeptide(L)'
;MSLKIKLIVGLGNPGQEYEQTRHNVGFWLLDELAWKWKVNFKDEKKFYGEVARATTPDGDVWLLKPMTFMNRSGQAVAALAQFYKIKPEEILIVHDELDIPCGRIKFKLGGGNGGHNGLKDIQARLGTPNFYRLRLGIDHPGDRNLVVGYVLNKPSAEHRQQIDDSIAKSLQGLPAVLNGEWEEATRFLHSK
;
A
#
# COMPACT_ATOMS: atom_id res chain seq x y z
N MET A 1 -8.62 0.32 -23.15
CA MET A 1 -8.13 1.54 -22.47
C MET A 1 -6.84 1.23 -21.74
N SER A 2 -5.94 2.20 -21.67
CA SER A 2 -4.69 1.99 -20.94
C SER A 2 -4.89 2.17 -19.45
N LEU A 3 -4.11 1.43 -18.65
CA LEU A 3 -4.12 1.56 -17.21
C LEU A 3 -3.57 2.91 -16.77
N LYS A 4 -4.15 3.48 -15.72
CA LYS A 4 -3.64 4.70 -15.09
C LYS A 4 -2.68 4.38 -13.93
N ILE A 5 -2.90 3.25 -13.25
CA ILE A 5 -1.99 2.76 -12.22
C ILE A 5 -1.26 1.55 -12.77
N LYS A 6 0.06 1.59 -12.74
CA LYS A 6 0.93 0.53 -13.28
C LYS A 6 1.75 -0.17 -12.22
N LEU A 7 1.80 0.39 -11.01
CA LEU A 7 2.54 -0.18 -9.89
C LEU A 7 1.72 -0.03 -8.61
N ILE A 8 1.52 -1.15 -7.93
CA ILE A 8 0.89 -1.16 -6.60
C ILE A 8 1.93 -1.61 -5.59
N VAL A 9 2.17 -0.80 -4.58
CA VAL A 9 3.16 -1.07 -3.53
C VAL A 9 2.43 -1.24 -2.21
N GLY A 10 2.69 -2.37 -1.53
CA GLY A 10 2.22 -2.54 -0.16
C GLY A 10 3.38 -2.36 0.80
N LEU A 11 3.23 -1.50 1.80
CA LEU A 11 4.29 -1.21 2.75
C LEU A 11 4.26 -2.13 3.96
N GLY A 12 5.42 -2.49 4.44
CA GLY A 12 5.60 -3.33 5.62
C GLY A 12 7.08 -3.48 5.95
N ASN A 13 7.36 -4.16 7.04
CA ASN A 13 8.71 -4.53 7.44
C ASN A 13 8.97 -6.00 7.13
N PRO A 14 10.15 -6.36 6.64
CA PRO A 14 10.48 -7.76 6.41
C PRO A 14 10.77 -8.47 7.74
N GLY A 15 10.53 -9.77 7.74
CA GLY A 15 10.82 -10.61 8.89
C GLY A 15 9.57 -11.15 9.56
N GLN A 16 9.70 -12.36 10.08
CA GLN A 16 8.59 -13.10 10.67
C GLN A 16 8.01 -12.36 11.88
N GLU A 17 8.84 -11.65 12.64
CA GLU A 17 8.42 -10.89 13.80
C GLU A 17 7.48 -9.73 13.47
N TYR A 18 7.45 -9.29 12.21
CA TYR A 18 6.60 -8.17 11.78
C TYR A 18 5.35 -8.58 11.01
N GLU A 19 5.24 -9.86 10.64
CA GLU A 19 4.19 -10.34 9.73
C GLU A 19 2.77 -10.01 10.18
N GLN A 20 2.52 -10.02 11.47
CA GLN A 20 1.18 -9.80 12.03
C GLN A 20 0.97 -8.40 12.58
N THR A 21 1.92 -7.50 12.37
CA THR A 21 1.82 -6.14 12.93
C THR A 21 0.97 -5.23 12.08
N ARG A 22 0.40 -4.19 12.70
CA ARG A 22 -0.41 -3.17 12.01
C ARG A 22 0.36 -2.49 10.89
N HIS A 23 1.66 -2.30 11.08
CA HIS A 23 2.51 -1.64 10.07
C HIS A 23 2.61 -2.44 8.77
N ASN A 24 2.23 -3.72 8.80
CA ASN A 24 2.31 -4.60 7.64
C ASN A 24 0.97 -4.81 6.90
N VAL A 25 -0.05 -4.00 7.19
CA VAL A 25 -1.35 -4.14 6.51
C VAL A 25 -1.22 -3.96 4.99
N GLY A 26 -0.25 -3.18 4.52
CA GLY A 26 0.03 -3.06 3.10
C GLY A 26 0.47 -4.38 2.49
N PHE A 27 1.33 -5.13 3.19
CA PHE A 27 1.73 -6.48 2.76
C PHE A 27 0.52 -7.42 2.72
N TRP A 28 -0.38 -7.33 3.71
CA TRP A 28 -1.56 -8.20 3.75
C TRP A 28 -2.44 -7.99 2.52
N LEU A 29 -2.66 -6.74 2.14
CA LEU A 29 -3.47 -6.44 0.97
C LEU A 29 -2.80 -6.97 -0.30
N LEU A 30 -1.50 -6.79 -0.46
CA LEU A 30 -0.77 -7.26 -1.64
C LEU A 30 -0.80 -8.79 -1.72
N ASP A 31 -0.70 -9.49 -0.59
CA ASP A 31 -0.77 -10.95 -0.58
C ASP A 31 -2.15 -11.44 -1.01
N GLU A 32 -3.22 -10.80 -0.51
CA GLU A 32 -4.58 -11.12 -0.92
C GLU A 32 -4.81 -10.85 -2.40
N LEU A 33 -4.29 -9.75 -2.89
CA LEU A 33 -4.39 -9.38 -4.30
C LEU A 33 -3.66 -10.37 -5.20
N ALA A 34 -2.46 -10.76 -4.82
CA ALA A 34 -1.67 -11.74 -5.59
C ALA A 34 -2.39 -13.07 -5.65
N TRP A 35 -2.98 -13.50 -4.53
CA TRP A 35 -3.76 -14.73 -4.49
C TRP A 35 -4.98 -14.63 -5.41
N LYS A 36 -5.70 -13.52 -5.37
CA LYS A 36 -6.88 -13.29 -6.22
C LYS A 36 -6.51 -13.28 -7.70
N TRP A 37 -5.39 -12.67 -8.04
CA TRP A 37 -4.93 -12.57 -9.43
C TRP A 37 -4.11 -13.77 -9.88
N LYS A 38 -3.86 -14.73 -8.98
CA LYS A 38 -3.09 -15.97 -9.26
C LYS A 38 -1.69 -15.66 -9.78
N VAL A 39 -1.05 -14.68 -9.15
CA VAL A 39 0.36 -14.36 -9.43
C VAL A 39 1.18 -14.57 -8.17
N ASN A 40 2.48 -14.83 -8.35
CA ASN A 40 3.38 -15.15 -7.26
C ASN A 40 4.45 -14.07 -7.12
N PHE A 41 4.74 -13.70 -5.90
CA PHE A 41 5.88 -12.83 -5.61
C PHE A 41 7.18 -13.59 -5.75
N LYS A 42 8.19 -12.92 -6.31
CA LYS A 42 9.55 -13.43 -6.41
C LYS A 42 10.49 -12.39 -5.81
N ASP A 43 11.51 -12.86 -5.10
CA ASP A 43 12.55 -11.99 -4.58
C ASP A 43 13.35 -11.38 -5.74
N GLU A 44 13.37 -10.05 -5.80
CA GLU A 44 14.11 -9.32 -6.84
C GLU A 44 15.07 -8.35 -6.16
N LYS A 45 16.32 -8.78 -6.00
CA LYS A 45 17.33 -8.01 -5.27
C LYS A 45 17.58 -6.65 -5.89
N LYS A 46 17.51 -6.56 -7.23
CA LYS A 46 17.72 -5.28 -7.92
C LYS A 46 16.64 -4.25 -7.59
N PHE A 47 15.49 -4.69 -7.07
CA PHE A 47 14.39 -3.82 -6.65
C PHE A 47 14.20 -3.82 -5.14
N TYR A 48 15.09 -4.44 -4.39
CA TYR A 48 15.05 -4.44 -2.92
C TYR A 48 13.73 -4.94 -2.36
N GLY A 49 13.09 -5.89 -3.03
CA GLY A 49 11.79 -6.38 -2.60
C GLY A 49 11.30 -7.59 -3.34
N GLU A 50 10.10 -8.01 -2.99
CA GLU A 50 9.38 -9.08 -3.68
C GLU A 50 8.45 -8.47 -4.71
N VAL A 51 8.49 -9.01 -5.92
CA VAL A 51 7.79 -8.44 -7.07
C VAL A 51 6.93 -9.49 -7.73
N ALA A 52 5.71 -9.12 -8.11
CA ALA A 52 4.84 -9.93 -8.93
C ALA A 52 4.37 -9.08 -10.12
N ARG A 53 4.11 -9.73 -11.24
CA ARG A 53 3.62 -9.07 -12.44
C ARG A 53 2.27 -9.67 -12.81
N ALA A 54 1.27 -8.82 -12.94
CA ALA A 54 -0.05 -9.23 -13.40
C ALA A 54 -0.27 -8.67 -14.80
N THR A 55 -0.60 -9.53 -15.76
CA THR A 55 -0.90 -9.12 -17.13
C THR A 55 -2.41 -9.01 -17.28
N THR A 56 -2.87 -7.83 -17.66
CA THR A 56 -4.29 -7.56 -17.90
C THR A 56 -4.49 -7.21 -19.39
N PRO A 57 -5.74 -7.26 -19.89
CA PRO A 57 -6.00 -6.83 -21.29
C PRO A 57 -5.55 -5.39 -21.57
N ASP A 58 -5.48 -4.56 -20.53
CA ASP A 58 -5.15 -3.14 -20.68
C ASP A 58 -3.67 -2.83 -20.40
N GLY A 59 -2.88 -3.85 -20.06
CA GLY A 59 -1.45 -3.69 -19.78
C GLY A 59 -1.02 -4.43 -18.53
N ASP A 60 0.25 -4.28 -18.19
CA ASP A 60 0.84 -4.92 -17.00
C ASP A 60 0.69 -4.06 -15.76
N VAL A 61 0.40 -4.71 -14.65
CA VAL A 61 0.43 -4.09 -13.31
C VAL A 61 1.50 -4.81 -12.49
N TRP A 62 2.43 -4.04 -11.96
CA TRP A 62 3.48 -4.56 -11.09
C TRP A 62 3.04 -4.46 -9.65
N LEU A 63 3.32 -5.49 -8.86
CA LEU A 63 3.08 -5.52 -7.42
C LEU A 63 4.43 -5.57 -6.72
N LEU A 64 4.65 -4.73 -5.73
CA LEU A 64 5.91 -4.65 -5.00
C LEU A 64 5.66 -4.64 -3.50
N LYS A 65 6.33 -5.57 -2.80
CA LYS A 65 6.46 -5.52 -1.34
C LYS A 65 7.92 -5.18 -1.05
N PRO A 66 8.23 -3.94 -0.65
CA PRO A 66 9.61 -3.61 -0.28
C PRO A 66 10.09 -4.51 0.85
N MET A 67 11.26 -5.13 0.68
CA MET A 67 11.90 -5.97 1.70
C MET A 67 13.01 -5.19 2.39
N THR A 68 12.92 -3.89 2.36
CA THR A 68 13.69 -2.97 3.19
C THR A 68 12.94 -2.79 4.50
N PHE A 69 13.56 -2.20 5.50
CA PHE A 69 12.78 -1.74 6.64
C PHE A 69 11.93 -0.54 6.19
N MET A 70 10.85 -0.28 6.94
CA MET A 70 9.84 0.71 6.55
C MET A 70 10.45 2.06 6.14
N ASN A 71 11.44 2.55 6.89
CA ASN A 71 12.08 3.84 6.63
C ASN A 71 12.92 3.89 5.36
N ARG A 72 13.05 2.78 4.62
CA ARG A 72 13.74 2.71 3.34
C ARG A 72 12.86 2.20 2.20
N SER A 73 11.55 2.25 2.39
CA SER A 73 10.59 1.77 1.39
C SER A 73 10.77 2.47 0.04
N GLY A 74 11.17 3.73 0.04
CA GLY A 74 11.38 4.50 -1.18
C GLY A 74 12.49 3.98 -2.06
N GLN A 75 13.49 3.31 -1.49
CA GLN A 75 14.57 2.71 -2.26
C GLN A 75 14.03 1.66 -3.25
N ALA A 76 13.13 0.80 -2.77
CA ALA A 76 12.53 -0.23 -3.61
C ALA A 76 11.59 0.39 -4.66
N VAL A 77 10.74 1.33 -4.23
CA VAL A 77 9.77 1.97 -5.13
C VAL A 77 10.49 2.71 -6.25
N ALA A 78 11.49 3.52 -5.91
CA ALA A 78 12.24 4.29 -6.90
C ALA A 78 12.99 3.37 -7.88
N ALA A 79 13.61 2.30 -7.39
CA ALA A 79 14.35 1.38 -8.24
C ALA A 79 13.46 0.72 -9.28
N LEU A 80 12.30 0.22 -8.88
CA LEU A 80 11.37 -0.45 -9.80
C LEU A 80 10.74 0.56 -10.76
N ALA A 81 10.27 1.70 -10.25
CA ALA A 81 9.64 2.72 -11.07
C ALA A 81 10.58 3.25 -12.13
N GLN A 82 11.84 3.50 -11.78
CA GLN A 82 12.84 3.97 -12.73
C GLN A 82 13.13 2.93 -13.81
N PHE A 83 13.26 1.68 -13.41
CA PHE A 83 13.57 0.60 -14.36
C PHE A 83 12.48 0.43 -15.42
N TYR A 84 11.21 0.47 -15.02
CA TYR A 84 10.08 0.29 -15.94
C TYR A 84 9.48 1.61 -16.41
N LYS A 85 10.13 2.74 -16.10
CA LYS A 85 9.70 4.09 -16.52
C LYS A 85 8.27 4.40 -16.09
N ILE A 86 7.96 4.06 -14.85
CA ILE A 86 6.65 4.33 -14.23
C ILE A 86 6.72 5.69 -13.55
N LYS A 87 5.77 6.56 -13.84
CA LYS A 87 5.70 7.91 -13.26
C LYS A 87 5.10 7.84 -11.86
N PRO A 88 5.42 8.80 -10.97
CA PRO A 88 4.80 8.84 -9.64
C PRO A 88 3.27 8.78 -9.68
N GLU A 89 2.63 9.48 -10.61
CA GLU A 89 1.18 9.50 -10.75
C GLU A 89 0.58 8.17 -11.22
N GLU A 90 1.43 7.22 -11.57
CA GLU A 90 1.02 5.86 -11.98
C GLU A 90 1.23 4.84 -10.86
N ILE A 91 1.57 5.30 -9.67
CA ILE A 91 1.90 4.46 -8.50
C ILE A 91 0.81 4.58 -7.45
N LEU A 92 0.36 3.43 -6.93
CA LEU A 92 -0.52 3.36 -5.78
C LEU A 92 0.25 2.76 -4.60
N ILE A 93 0.31 3.49 -3.50
CA ILE A 93 0.94 3.04 -2.26
C ILE A 93 -0.16 2.64 -1.28
N VAL A 94 -0.10 1.41 -0.78
CA VAL A 94 -1.03 0.88 0.23
C VAL A 94 -0.32 0.86 1.57
N HIS A 95 -0.90 1.53 2.57
CA HIS A 95 -0.22 1.67 3.86
C HIS A 95 -1.21 1.78 5.02
N ASP A 96 -0.70 1.56 6.23
CA ASP A 96 -1.44 1.77 7.47
C ASP A 96 -1.62 3.27 7.76
N GLU A 97 -2.77 3.62 8.34
CA GLU A 97 -3.08 5.01 8.64
C GLU A 97 -3.64 5.14 10.07
N LEU A 98 -2.90 5.86 10.91
CA LEU A 98 -3.28 6.10 12.31
C LEU A 98 -4.50 7.01 12.46
N ASP A 99 -4.68 7.94 11.53
CA ASP A 99 -5.72 8.97 11.64
C ASP A 99 -7.07 8.53 11.09
N ILE A 100 -7.20 7.25 10.74
CA ILE A 100 -8.43 6.67 10.22
C ILE A 100 -8.81 5.47 11.08
N PRO A 101 -10.08 5.35 11.50
CA PRO A 101 -10.53 4.19 12.29
C PRO A 101 -10.36 2.87 11.54
N CYS A 102 -10.14 1.78 12.28
CA CYS A 102 -10.14 0.44 11.70
C CYS A 102 -11.42 0.17 10.93
N GLY A 103 -11.29 -0.44 9.77
CA GLY A 103 -12.44 -0.73 8.90
C GLY A 103 -12.76 0.36 7.91
N ARG A 104 -12.12 1.53 8.03
CA ARG A 104 -12.33 2.64 7.11
C ARG A 104 -11.13 2.76 6.18
N ILE A 105 -11.41 3.27 4.99
CA ILE A 105 -10.43 3.44 3.91
C ILE A 105 -10.51 4.86 3.40
N LYS A 106 -9.37 5.44 3.05
CA LYS A 106 -9.36 6.68 2.25
C LYS A 106 -8.39 6.51 1.10
N PHE A 107 -8.84 6.94 -0.06
CA PHE A 107 -8.07 6.94 -1.29
C PHE A 107 -7.85 8.38 -1.72
N LYS A 108 -6.60 8.75 -2.05
CA LYS A 108 -6.30 10.11 -2.51
C LYS A 108 -5.02 10.17 -3.32
N LEU A 109 -4.87 11.26 -4.06
CA LEU A 109 -3.61 11.62 -4.73
C LEU A 109 -2.86 12.61 -3.84
N GLY A 110 -1.58 12.33 -3.61
CA GLY A 110 -0.71 13.29 -2.93
C GLY A 110 -1.02 13.48 -1.45
N GLY A 111 -0.57 14.61 -0.93
CA GLY A 111 -0.74 14.97 0.46
C GLY A 111 0.53 14.78 1.29
N GLY A 112 0.43 15.03 2.59
CA GLY A 112 1.53 14.86 3.52
C GLY A 112 1.77 13.39 3.87
N ASN A 113 2.86 13.12 4.57
CA ASN A 113 3.20 11.76 4.98
C ASN A 113 2.62 11.39 6.37
N GLY A 114 2.06 12.35 7.10
CA GLY A 114 1.46 12.09 8.41
C GLY A 114 2.40 11.49 9.44
N GLY A 115 3.71 11.62 9.26
CA GLY A 115 4.71 10.99 10.12
C GLY A 115 4.98 9.53 9.78
N HIS A 116 4.37 8.99 8.73
CA HIS A 116 4.61 7.61 8.29
C HIS A 116 5.97 7.53 7.61
N ASN A 117 6.88 6.76 8.21
CA ASN A 117 8.27 6.71 7.74
C ASN A 117 8.42 6.14 6.33
N GLY A 118 7.57 5.19 5.94
CA GLY A 118 7.57 4.64 4.59
C GLY A 118 7.18 5.70 3.55
N LEU A 119 6.12 6.44 3.80
CA LEU A 119 5.67 7.51 2.91
C LEU A 119 6.70 8.62 2.81
N LYS A 120 7.32 8.97 3.93
CA LYS A 120 8.35 9.99 3.99
C LYS A 120 9.53 9.63 3.07
N ASP A 121 10.00 8.38 3.15
CA ASP A 121 11.12 7.93 2.32
C ASP A 121 10.74 7.86 0.84
N ILE A 122 9.54 7.38 0.53
CA ILE A 122 9.04 7.33 -0.85
C ILE A 122 9.00 8.74 -1.44
N GLN A 123 8.42 9.69 -0.69
CA GLN A 123 8.33 11.08 -1.14
C GLN A 123 9.71 11.66 -1.40
N ALA A 124 10.68 11.41 -0.52
CA ALA A 124 12.05 11.88 -0.68
C ALA A 124 12.72 11.27 -1.91
N ARG A 125 12.55 9.96 -2.13
CA ARG A 125 13.18 9.25 -3.25
C ARG A 125 12.58 9.56 -4.59
N LEU A 126 11.25 9.73 -4.65
CA LEU A 126 10.57 10.10 -5.90
C LEU A 126 10.66 11.60 -6.19
N GLY A 127 11.00 12.40 -5.19
CA GLY A 127 11.09 13.85 -5.34
C GLY A 127 9.76 14.57 -5.40
N THR A 128 8.66 13.89 -5.08
CA THR A 128 7.31 14.44 -5.13
C THR A 128 6.36 13.66 -4.23
N PRO A 129 5.36 14.32 -3.63
CA PRO A 129 4.30 13.62 -2.91
C PRO A 129 3.17 13.14 -3.85
N ASN A 130 3.24 13.41 -5.14
CA ASN A 130 2.13 13.21 -6.08
C ASN A 130 2.06 11.77 -6.60
N PHE A 131 1.80 10.84 -5.69
CA PHE A 131 1.44 9.46 -6.00
C PHE A 131 0.13 9.14 -5.28
N TYR A 132 -0.59 8.12 -5.76
CA TYR A 132 -1.86 7.72 -5.17
C TYR A 132 -1.63 6.91 -3.90
N ARG A 133 -2.56 7.02 -2.95
CA ARG A 133 -2.46 6.37 -1.65
C ARG A 133 -3.78 5.71 -1.29
N LEU A 134 -3.70 4.44 -0.93
CA LEU A 134 -4.80 3.71 -0.34
C LEU A 134 -4.48 3.60 1.16
N ARG A 135 -5.23 4.34 1.96
CA ARG A 135 -4.97 4.51 3.39
C ARG A 135 -5.89 3.59 4.17
N LEU A 136 -5.33 2.55 4.77
CA LEU A 136 -6.09 1.59 5.57
C LEU A 136 -6.04 2.00 7.03
N GLY A 137 -7.19 2.29 7.61
CA GLY A 137 -7.27 2.74 9.00
C GLY A 137 -6.87 1.67 9.99
N ILE A 138 -6.08 2.06 10.99
CA ILE A 138 -5.65 1.18 12.08
C ILE A 138 -5.93 1.76 13.46
N ASP A 139 -6.62 2.89 13.56
CA ASP A 139 -6.82 3.69 14.77
C ASP A 139 -5.50 4.26 15.31
N HIS A 140 -5.63 5.30 16.09
CA HIS A 140 -4.53 5.94 16.80
C HIS A 140 -4.53 5.48 18.26
N PRO A 141 -3.36 5.21 18.88
CA PRO A 141 -3.32 4.78 20.27
C PRO A 141 -3.64 5.88 21.30
N GLY A 142 -3.85 7.12 20.84
CA GLY A 142 -4.23 8.23 21.71
C GLY A 142 -3.07 9.11 22.18
N ASP A 143 -1.85 8.61 22.11
CA ASP A 143 -0.63 9.33 22.49
C ASP A 143 0.44 9.04 21.46
N ARG A 144 1.06 10.10 20.93
CA ARG A 144 2.12 9.96 19.93
C ARG A 144 3.32 9.16 20.42
N ASN A 145 3.55 9.14 21.73
CA ASN A 145 4.64 8.36 22.31
C ASN A 145 4.39 6.85 22.27
N LEU A 146 3.14 6.43 22.02
CA LEU A 146 2.76 5.03 21.90
C LEU A 146 2.77 4.53 20.45
N VAL A 147 2.94 5.43 19.47
CA VAL A 147 2.76 5.10 18.05
C VAL A 147 3.70 4.00 17.58
N VAL A 148 5.00 4.11 17.88
CA VAL A 148 5.99 3.13 17.41
C VAL A 148 5.63 1.73 17.90
N GLY A 149 5.36 1.58 19.20
CA GLY A 149 4.95 0.29 19.76
C GLY A 149 3.62 -0.19 19.20
N TYR A 150 2.68 0.72 19.01
CA TYR A 150 1.36 0.40 18.48
C TYR A 150 1.41 -0.20 17.06
N VAL A 151 2.12 0.46 16.15
CA VAL A 151 2.21 -0.01 14.76
C VAL A 151 3.02 -1.29 14.64
N LEU A 152 3.95 -1.54 15.56
CA LEU A 152 4.77 -2.75 15.57
C LEU A 152 4.16 -3.89 16.40
N ASN A 153 2.91 -3.76 16.80
CA ASN A 153 2.17 -4.81 17.48
C ASN A 153 1.00 -5.30 16.63
N LYS A 154 0.55 -6.52 16.91
CA LYS A 154 -0.60 -7.07 16.18
C LYS A 154 -1.90 -6.44 16.70
N PRO A 155 -2.90 -6.27 15.82
CA PRO A 155 -4.21 -5.77 16.23
C PRO A 155 -4.97 -6.80 17.07
N SER A 156 -5.97 -6.32 17.82
CA SER A 156 -6.93 -7.20 18.48
C SER A 156 -7.70 -8.01 17.42
N ALA A 157 -8.37 -9.08 17.84
CA ALA A 157 -9.19 -9.88 16.94
C ALA A 157 -10.26 -9.04 16.24
N GLU A 158 -10.90 -8.12 16.97
CA GLU A 158 -11.90 -7.22 16.41
C GLU A 158 -11.30 -6.27 15.38
N HIS A 159 -10.19 -5.61 15.70
CA HIS A 159 -9.50 -4.73 14.76
C HIS A 159 -9.00 -5.50 13.54
N ARG A 160 -8.49 -6.71 13.73
CA ARG A 160 -8.04 -7.55 12.61
C ARG A 160 -9.18 -7.84 11.65
N GLN A 161 -10.37 -8.16 12.17
CA GLN A 161 -11.53 -8.42 11.33
C GLN A 161 -11.93 -7.17 10.55
N GLN A 162 -11.92 -6.01 11.19
CA GLN A 162 -12.24 -4.75 10.52
C GLN A 162 -11.22 -4.42 9.43
N ILE A 163 -9.94 -4.67 9.68
CA ILE A 163 -8.89 -4.46 8.69
C ILE A 163 -9.06 -5.44 7.53
N ASP A 164 -9.34 -6.71 7.79
CA ASP A 164 -9.58 -7.70 6.75
C ASP A 164 -10.78 -7.31 5.87
N ASP A 165 -11.84 -6.78 6.48
CA ASP A 165 -13.01 -6.28 5.74
C ASP A 165 -12.64 -5.09 4.86
N SER A 166 -11.79 -4.19 5.35
CA SER A 166 -11.34 -3.05 4.56
C SER A 166 -10.45 -3.48 3.40
N ILE A 167 -9.64 -4.52 3.58
CA ILE A 167 -8.83 -5.10 2.50
C ILE A 167 -9.75 -5.68 1.42
N ALA A 168 -10.76 -6.47 1.82
CA ALA A 168 -11.72 -7.04 0.87
C ALA A 168 -12.42 -5.94 0.07
N LYS A 169 -12.85 -4.88 0.73
CA LYS A 169 -13.49 -3.74 0.07
C LYS A 169 -12.53 -3.02 -0.87
N SER A 170 -11.28 -2.87 -0.47
CA SER A 170 -10.25 -2.25 -1.31
C SER A 170 -10.06 -3.02 -2.61
N LEU A 171 -10.05 -4.35 -2.54
CA LEU A 171 -9.92 -5.19 -3.73
C LEU A 171 -11.12 -5.05 -4.66
N GLN A 172 -12.32 -4.84 -4.12
CA GLN A 172 -13.52 -4.59 -4.94
C GLN A 172 -13.44 -3.24 -5.67
N GLY A 173 -12.85 -2.24 -5.03
CA GLY A 173 -12.71 -0.91 -5.62
C GLY A 173 -11.49 -0.76 -6.54
N LEU A 174 -10.60 -1.74 -6.56
CA LEU A 174 -9.34 -1.66 -7.28
C LEU A 174 -9.50 -1.49 -8.80
N PRO A 175 -10.41 -2.19 -9.48
CA PRO A 175 -10.56 -1.99 -10.92
C PRO A 175 -10.82 -0.53 -11.32
N ALA A 176 -11.65 0.18 -10.56
CA ALA A 176 -11.91 1.60 -10.80
C ALA A 176 -10.64 2.43 -10.59
N VAL A 177 -9.84 2.11 -9.56
CA VAL A 177 -8.56 2.78 -9.31
C VAL A 177 -7.61 2.55 -10.48
N LEU A 178 -7.47 1.32 -10.95
CA LEU A 178 -6.55 0.98 -12.04
C LEU A 178 -6.90 1.70 -13.33
N ASN A 179 -8.19 1.91 -13.58
CA ASN A 179 -8.67 2.54 -14.81
C ASN A 179 -8.76 4.06 -14.70
N GLY A 180 -8.44 4.63 -13.55
CA GLY A 180 -8.47 6.07 -13.37
C GLY A 180 -9.87 6.64 -13.19
N GLU A 181 -10.82 5.82 -12.77
CA GLU A 181 -12.19 6.26 -12.45
C GLU A 181 -12.19 6.79 -11.01
N TRP A 182 -11.51 7.92 -10.82
CA TRP A 182 -11.16 8.44 -9.49
C TRP A 182 -12.37 8.77 -8.62
N GLU A 183 -13.39 9.40 -9.18
CA GLU A 183 -14.58 9.77 -8.43
C GLU A 183 -15.36 8.53 -7.98
N GLU A 184 -15.53 7.58 -8.87
CA GLU A 184 -16.22 6.33 -8.56
C GLU A 184 -15.48 5.52 -7.51
N ALA A 185 -14.16 5.39 -7.67
CA ALA A 185 -13.31 4.69 -6.71
C ALA A 185 -13.41 5.33 -5.32
N THR A 186 -13.30 6.65 -5.26
CA THR A 186 -13.36 7.40 -4.00
C THR A 186 -14.72 7.22 -3.33
N ARG A 187 -15.79 7.33 -4.10
CA ARG A 187 -17.15 7.17 -3.56
C ARG A 187 -17.34 5.79 -2.97
N PHE A 188 -16.93 4.77 -3.68
CA PHE A 188 -17.05 3.39 -3.22
C PHE A 188 -16.21 3.13 -1.98
N LEU A 189 -14.93 3.50 -2.03
CA LEU A 189 -13.98 3.20 -0.96
C LEU A 189 -14.28 3.97 0.32
N HIS A 190 -14.78 5.20 0.20
CA HIS A 190 -15.12 6.03 1.37
C HIS A 190 -16.53 5.74 1.92
N SER A 191 -17.34 4.95 1.25
CA SER A 191 -18.67 4.59 1.74
C SER A 191 -18.58 3.69 2.99
N LYS A 192 -19.64 3.68 3.76
CA LYS A 192 -19.71 2.82 4.97
C LYS A 192 -20.04 1.38 4.62
#